data_34cbf5ae9ea97158fffb743e42d7ebee
#
_entry.id   34cbf5ae9ea97158fffb743e42d7ebee
#
_cell.length_a   1.000
_cell.length_b   1.000
_cell.length_c   1.000
_cell.angle_alpha   90.00
_cell.angle_beta   90.00
_cell.angle_gamma   90.00
#
_symmetry.space_group_name_H-M   'P 1'
#
loop_
_entity.id
_entity.type
_entity.pdbx_description
1 polymer ?
#
loop_
_entity_poly.entity_id
_entity_poly.type
_entity_poly.pdbx_seq_one_letter_code
_entity_poly.pdbx_strand_id
1 'polypeptide(L)'
;MSLSDDELARYARQLILPGFNATAQEFLRAARVHVVGAGELAGPALVYLAQAGVGALFVDDALDVAAEDPAAWLYRADQVGEPRLFTAMAALRELAPWARVRPYATGADPTAVLVCAPSLGLAREAAERARTAGLPHVVALADGDGGEVVSVPVGAPCYSCGSRPGTGALPRAGVAAALGALGAAELLLILTGLAPARTGRRLDLVLGQPQARATARLPGCACGQGRGV
;
A
#
# COMPACT_ATOMS: atom_id res chain seq x y z
N MET A 1 1.08 24.92 -7.42
CA MET A 1 1.11 25.36 -5.99
C MET A 1 2.47 24.99 -5.44
N SER A 2 3.23 25.92 -4.87
CA SER A 2 4.55 25.64 -4.28
C SER A 2 4.40 24.95 -2.91
N LEU A 3 5.42 24.17 -2.53
CA LEU A 3 5.54 23.63 -1.17
C LEU A 3 5.76 24.79 -0.18
N SER A 4 5.19 24.70 1.02
CA SER A 4 5.46 25.65 2.09
C SER A 4 6.86 25.43 2.68
N ASP A 5 7.38 26.40 3.44
CA ASP A 5 8.68 26.28 4.10
C ASP A 5 8.72 25.10 5.07
N ASP A 6 7.59 24.84 5.79
CA ASP A 6 7.46 23.68 6.67
C ASP A 6 7.49 22.35 5.88
N GLU A 7 6.86 22.29 4.71
CA GLU A 7 6.92 21.13 3.83
C GLU A 7 8.32 20.94 3.25
N LEU A 8 8.99 22.02 2.83
CA LEU A 8 10.37 21.97 2.35
C LEU A 8 11.33 21.44 3.43
N ALA A 9 11.19 21.91 4.66
CA ALA A 9 11.99 21.43 5.78
C ALA A 9 11.70 19.95 6.08
N ARG A 10 10.40 19.55 6.12
CA ARG A 10 9.97 18.19 6.41
C ARG A 10 10.44 17.19 5.37
N TYR A 11 10.33 17.53 4.10
CA TYR A 11 10.63 16.62 2.98
C TYR A 11 12.02 16.84 2.37
N ALA A 12 12.88 17.68 2.99
CA ALA A 12 14.19 18.02 2.47
C ALA A 12 15.02 16.80 2.05
N ARG A 13 15.01 15.72 2.88
CA ARG A 13 15.80 14.51 2.61
C ARG A 13 15.32 13.72 1.39
N GLN A 14 14.03 13.76 1.07
CA GLN A 14 13.53 13.10 -0.13
C GLN A 14 13.62 13.99 -1.36
N LEU A 15 13.54 15.32 -1.21
CA LEU A 15 13.67 16.26 -2.31
C LEU A 15 15.06 16.29 -2.96
N ILE A 16 16.09 15.83 -2.25
CA ILE A 16 17.47 15.72 -2.77
C ILE A 16 17.76 14.38 -3.45
N LEU A 17 16.84 13.43 -3.42
CA LEU A 17 17.05 12.12 -4.05
C LEU A 17 17.05 12.26 -5.58
N PRO A 18 17.96 11.58 -6.30
CA PRO A 18 17.95 11.57 -7.75
C PRO A 18 16.58 11.13 -8.32
N GLY A 19 16.02 11.93 -9.22
CA GLY A 19 14.72 11.67 -9.84
C GLY A 19 13.51 12.11 -9.02
N PHE A 20 13.66 12.40 -7.73
CA PHE A 20 12.61 12.96 -6.90
C PHE A 20 12.77 14.48 -6.80
N ASN A 21 11.69 15.24 -7.00
CA ASN A 21 11.71 16.70 -6.99
C ASN A 21 10.42 17.28 -6.38
N ALA A 22 10.31 18.60 -6.35
CA ALA A 22 9.13 19.27 -5.81
C ALA A 22 7.83 18.87 -6.50
N THR A 23 7.85 18.61 -7.82
CA THR A 23 6.67 18.13 -8.56
C THR A 23 6.24 16.74 -8.08
N ALA A 24 7.19 15.83 -7.86
CA ALA A 24 6.90 14.51 -7.30
C ALA A 24 6.25 14.63 -5.90
N GLN A 25 6.75 15.56 -5.06
CA GLN A 25 6.15 15.83 -3.76
C GLN A 25 4.74 16.44 -3.87
N GLU A 26 4.48 17.27 -4.86
CA GLU A 26 3.15 17.80 -5.13
C GLU A 26 2.16 16.70 -5.55
N PHE A 27 2.61 15.70 -6.32
CA PHE A 27 1.81 14.52 -6.64
C PHE A 27 1.45 13.73 -5.38
N LEU A 28 2.41 13.51 -4.46
CA LEU A 28 2.12 12.85 -3.18
C LEU A 28 1.11 13.65 -2.36
N ARG A 29 1.28 14.95 -2.26
CA ARG A 29 0.37 15.84 -1.53
C ARG A 29 -1.04 15.84 -2.11
N ALA A 30 -1.18 15.68 -3.42
CA ALA A 30 -2.48 15.59 -4.10
C ALA A 30 -3.10 14.18 -4.01
N ALA A 31 -2.31 13.16 -3.73
CA ALA A 31 -2.76 11.79 -3.70
C ALA A 31 -3.72 11.49 -2.54
N ARG A 32 -4.69 10.65 -2.82
CA ARG A 32 -5.67 10.13 -1.88
C ARG A 32 -5.64 8.61 -1.96
N VAL A 33 -5.07 7.97 -0.97
CA VAL A 33 -4.83 6.52 -0.98
C VAL A 33 -5.85 5.80 -0.13
N HIS A 34 -6.56 4.85 -0.72
CA HIS A 34 -7.34 3.87 0.02
C HIS A 34 -6.42 2.73 0.46
N VAL A 35 -6.32 2.50 1.77
CA VAL A 35 -5.54 1.42 2.36
C VAL A 35 -6.50 0.39 2.92
N VAL A 36 -6.46 -0.82 2.36
CA VAL A 36 -7.26 -1.97 2.81
C VAL A 36 -6.47 -2.75 3.83
N GLY A 37 -6.92 -2.73 5.08
CA GLY A 37 -6.25 -3.32 6.23
C GLY A 37 -5.49 -2.30 7.07
N ALA A 38 -5.39 -2.58 8.38
CA ALA A 38 -4.61 -1.81 9.35
C ALA A 38 -3.77 -2.70 10.28
N GLY A 39 -3.69 -4.02 10.04
CA GLY A 39 -2.91 -4.96 10.86
C GLY A 39 -1.41 -4.89 10.61
N GLU A 40 -0.69 -5.94 11.02
CA GLU A 40 0.78 -6.05 10.98
C GLU A 40 1.37 -5.72 9.60
N LEU A 41 0.73 -6.15 8.53
CA LEU A 41 1.14 -5.86 7.15
C LEU A 41 0.95 -4.39 6.78
N ALA A 42 -0.16 -3.77 7.21
CA ALA A 42 -0.50 -2.39 6.84
C ALA A 42 0.16 -1.34 7.73
N GLY A 43 0.47 -1.65 8.97
CA GLY A 43 1.01 -0.69 9.95
C GLY A 43 2.22 0.08 9.43
N PRO A 44 3.31 -0.57 9.03
CA PRO A 44 4.48 0.11 8.44
C PRO A 44 4.13 0.90 7.18
N ALA A 45 3.25 0.36 6.33
CA ALA A 45 2.84 1.04 5.11
C ALA A 45 2.12 2.36 5.40
N LEU A 46 1.19 2.36 6.34
CA LEU A 46 0.45 3.55 6.78
C LEU A 46 1.40 4.62 7.32
N VAL A 47 2.37 4.22 8.15
CA VAL A 47 3.39 5.14 8.70
C VAL A 47 4.21 5.75 7.56
N TYR A 48 4.75 4.95 6.64
CA TYR A 48 5.58 5.47 5.56
C TYR A 48 4.81 6.32 4.56
N LEU A 49 3.57 5.98 4.21
CA LEU A 49 2.73 6.83 3.35
C LEU A 49 2.42 8.18 4.01
N ALA A 50 2.09 8.19 5.30
CA ALA A 50 1.85 9.41 6.07
C ALA A 50 3.11 10.29 6.16
N GLN A 51 4.26 9.69 6.46
CA GLN A 51 5.55 10.40 6.58
C GLN A 51 6.06 10.90 5.22
N ALA A 52 5.80 10.20 4.12
CA ALA A 52 6.15 10.64 2.78
C ALA A 52 5.32 11.83 2.28
N GLY A 53 4.24 12.19 2.97
CA GLY A 53 3.41 13.34 2.62
C GLY A 53 2.28 13.02 1.64
N VAL A 54 1.75 11.80 1.66
CA VAL A 54 0.50 11.48 0.97
C VAL A 54 -0.63 12.34 1.55
N GLY A 55 -1.38 13.03 0.69
CA GLY A 55 -2.32 14.07 1.08
C GLY A 55 -3.51 13.57 1.90
N ALA A 56 -4.01 12.36 1.62
CA ALA A 56 -5.02 11.70 2.45
C ALA A 56 -4.90 10.19 2.41
N LEU A 57 -5.11 9.55 3.56
CA LEU A 57 -5.20 8.11 3.73
C LEU A 57 -6.63 7.77 4.16
N PHE A 58 -7.30 6.93 3.38
CA PHE A 58 -8.59 6.35 3.71
C PHE A 58 -8.36 4.91 4.14
N VAL A 59 -8.56 4.60 5.40
CA VAL A 59 -8.28 3.27 5.97
C VAL A 59 -9.57 2.46 6.08
N ASP A 60 -9.50 1.20 5.70
CA ASP A 60 -10.61 0.25 5.74
C ASP A 60 -10.17 -1.01 6.49
N ASP A 61 -10.60 -1.14 7.73
CA ASP A 61 -10.38 -2.32 8.58
C ASP A 61 -11.53 -2.44 9.57
N ALA A 62 -12.16 -3.62 9.60
CA ALA A 62 -13.29 -3.91 10.48
C ALA A 62 -12.91 -4.79 11.68
N LEU A 63 -11.64 -5.11 11.85
CA LEU A 63 -11.15 -5.99 12.91
C LEU A 63 -10.75 -5.20 14.16
N ASP A 64 -10.65 -5.92 15.27
CA ASP A 64 -10.06 -5.42 16.49
C ASP A 64 -8.54 -5.68 16.52
N VAL A 65 -7.81 -4.95 17.34
CA VAL A 65 -6.38 -5.16 17.58
C VAL A 65 -6.17 -6.54 18.17
N ALA A 66 -5.42 -7.38 17.47
CA ALA A 66 -5.07 -8.73 17.91
C ALA A 66 -3.76 -8.74 18.72
N ALA A 67 -3.48 -9.83 19.41
CA ALA A 67 -2.30 -9.94 20.27
C ALA A 67 -0.97 -9.82 19.50
N GLU A 68 -0.96 -10.16 18.22
CA GLU A 68 0.18 -10.03 17.30
C GLU A 68 0.39 -8.63 16.73
N ASP A 69 -0.65 -7.79 16.70
CA ASP A 69 -0.62 -6.46 16.09
C ASP A 69 0.35 -5.46 16.75
N PRO A 70 0.68 -5.52 18.05
CA PRO A 70 1.70 -4.64 18.62
C PRO A 70 3.05 -4.67 17.91
N ALA A 71 3.35 -5.76 17.18
CA ALA A 71 4.52 -5.83 16.31
C ALA A 71 4.45 -4.88 15.09
N ALA A 72 3.27 -4.36 14.77
CA ALA A 72 3.03 -3.52 13.58
C ALA A 72 3.31 -2.01 13.79
N TRP A 73 3.86 -1.60 14.92
CA TRP A 73 4.26 -0.23 15.26
C TRP A 73 3.10 0.78 15.49
N LEU A 74 1.88 0.43 15.21
CA LEU A 74 0.71 1.28 15.39
C LEU A 74 -0.04 1.01 16.69
N TYR A 75 0.24 -0.12 17.33
CA TYR A 75 -0.53 -0.60 18.47
C TYR A 75 0.35 -0.90 19.67
N ARG A 76 -0.21 -0.74 20.86
CA ARG A 76 0.40 -1.13 22.13
C ARG A 76 -0.31 -2.37 22.67
N ALA A 77 0.38 -3.11 23.53
CA ALA A 77 -0.15 -4.33 24.13
C ALA A 77 -1.44 -4.10 24.97
N ASP A 78 -1.61 -2.89 25.54
CA ASP A 78 -2.79 -2.49 26.29
C ASP A 78 -4.00 -2.13 25.42
N GLN A 79 -3.84 -2.10 24.10
CA GLN A 79 -4.90 -1.78 23.12
C GLN A 79 -5.51 -3.02 22.46
N VAL A 80 -5.06 -4.23 22.84
CA VAL A 80 -5.66 -5.48 22.31
C VAL A 80 -7.15 -5.51 22.64
N GLY A 81 -7.96 -5.75 21.59
CA GLY A 81 -9.42 -5.74 21.67
C GLY A 81 -10.07 -4.39 21.34
N GLU A 82 -9.30 -3.32 21.14
CA GLU A 82 -9.85 -2.06 20.63
C GLU A 82 -10.04 -2.11 19.09
N PRO A 83 -10.99 -1.33 18.52
CA PRO A 83 -11.18 -1.27 17.07
C PRO A 83 -9.90 -0.82 16.34
N ARG A 84 -9.35 -1.69 15.51
CA ARG A 84 -8.06 -1.49 14.81
C ARG A 84 -8.01 -0.19 14.03
N LEU A 85 -9.08 0.12 13.28
CA LEU A 85 -9.16 1.34 12.48
C LEU A 85 -8.94 2.62 13.30
N PHE A 86 -9.68 2.79 14.38
CA PHE A 86 -9.62 4.03 15.18
C PHE A 86 -8.33 4.13 15.99
N THR A 87 -7.82 3.00 16.47
CA THR A 87 -6.55 2.92 17.19
C THR A 87 -5.38 3.28 16.27
N ALA A 88 -5.35 2.75 15.03
CA ALA A 88 -4.36 3.12 14.02
C ALA A 88 -4.43 4.62 13.67
N MET A 89 -5.64 5.16 13.50
CA MET A 89 -5.82 6.60 13.22
C MET A 89 -5.31 7.48 14.35
N ALA A 90 -5.49 7.09 15.62
CA ALA A 90 -4.96 7.81 16.76
C ALA A 90 -3.43 7.80 16.76
N ALA A 91 -2.80 6.64 16.58
CA ALA A 91 -1.36 6.51 16.49
C ALA A 91 -0.76 7.33 15.33
N LEU A 92 -1.40 7.30 14.15
CA LEU A 92 -0.94 8.08 13.00
C LEU A 92 -1.05 9.59 13.19
N ARG A 93 -2.03 10.09 13.96
CA ARG A 93 -2.12 11.51 14.31
C ARG A 93 -0.97 11.98 15.19
N GLU A 94 -0.46 11.11 16.04
CA GLU A 94 0.72 11.41 16.87
C GLU A 94 2.01 11.36 16.05
N LEU A 95 2.16 10.32 15.18
CA LEU A 95 3.36 10.11 14.38
C LEU A 95 3.49 11.10 13.21
N ALA A 96 2.39 11.52 12.62
CA ALA A 96 2.32 12.37 11.45
C ALA A 96 1.13 13.34 11.53
N PRO A 97 1.18 14.36 12.40
CA PRO A 97 0.04 15.26 12.65
C PRO A 97 -0.40 16.08 11.43
N TRP A 98 0.43 16.15 10.39
CA TRP A 98 0.12 16.79 9.11
C TRP A 98 -0.67 15.86 8.15
N ALA A 99 -0.68 14.53 8.38
CA ALA A 99 -1.36 13.58 7.53
C ALA A 99 -2.88 13.57 7.79
N ARG A 100 -3.67 13.55 6.71
CA ARG A 100 -5.13 13.43 6.82
C ARG A 100 -5.52 11.96 6.77
N VAL A 101 -5.75 11.36 7.91
CA VAL A 101 -6.17 9.95 8.02
C VAL A 101 -7.66 9.91 8.39
N ARG A 102 -8.45 9.16 7.62
CA ARG A 102 -9.91 9.03 7.77
C ARG A 102 -10.37 7.59 7.54
N PRO A 103 -11.52 7.18 8.09
CA PRO A 103 -12.15 5.94 7.66
C PRO A 103 -12.48 5.99 6.17
N TYR A 104 -12.35 4.87 5.47
CA TYR A 104 -12.89 4.73 4.13
C TYR A 104 -14.43 4.69 4.20
N ALA A 105 -15.09 5.52 3.45
CA ALA A 105 -16.55 5.62 3.44
C ALA A 105 -17.08 5.83 2.02
N THR A 106 -18.37 5.58 1.84
CA THR A 106 -19.07 5.86 0.59
C THR A 106 -18.89 7.34 0.21
N GLY A 107 -18.48 7.61 -1.02
CA GLY A 107 -18.16 8.96 -1.51
C GLY A 107 -16.70 9.36 -1.31
N ALA A 108 -15.87 8.54 -0.69
CA ALA A 108 -14.43 8.71 -0.80
C ALA A 108 -14.00 8.57 -2.27
N ASP A 109 -13.10 9.45 -2.70
CA ASP A 109 -12.58 9.49 -4.06
C ASP A 109 -11.08 9.23 -4.06
N PRO A 110 -10.64 7.97 -3.87
CA PRO A 110 -9.23 7.62 -3.88
C PRO A 110 -8.63 7.74 -5.27
N THR A 111 -7.35 8.11 -5.33
CA THR A 111 -6.57 8.14 -6.58
C THR A 111 -5.70 6.90 -6.76
N ALA A 112 -5.53 6.12 -5.71
CA ALA A 112 -4.78 4.85 -5.72
C ALA A 112 -5.22 3.96 -4.54
N VAL A 113 -4.89 2.66 -4.62
CA VAL A 113 -5.22 1.69 -3.58
C VAL A 113 -3.98 0.93 -3.13
N LEU A 114 -3.79 0.78 -1.82
CA LEU A 114 -2.85 -0.17 -1.23
C LEU A 114 -3.64 -1.27 -0.53
N VAL A 115 -3.42 -2.50 -0.96
CA VAL A 115 -4.08 -3.67 -0.38
C VAL A 115 -3.09 -4.41 0.51
N CYS A 116 -3.36 -4.44 1.81
CA CYS A 116 -2.63 -5.18 2.83
C CYS A 116 -3.57 -6.22 3.45
N ALA A 117 -4.05 -7.15 2.64
CA ALA A 117 -5.08 -8.09 3.05
C ALA A 117 -4.49 -9.32 3.78
N PRO A 118 -5.20 -9.86 4.77
CA PRO A 118 -4.75 -11.03 5.52
C PRO A 118 -4.88 -12.34 4.73
N SER A 119 -5.51 -12.33 3.57
CA SER A 119 -5.69 -13.53 2.74
C SER A 119 -5.68 -13.22 1.25
N LEU A 120 -5.31 -14.24 0.46
CA LEU A 120 -5.30 -14.16 -1.01
C LEU A 120 -6.71 -13.85 -1.58
N GLY A 121 -7.77 -14.37 -0.97
CA GLY A 121 -9.14 -14.11 -1.40
C GLY A 121 -9.50 -12.63 -1.32
N LEU A 122 -9.29 -12.03 -0.15
CA LEU A 122 -9.53 -10.60 0.08
C LEU A 122 -8.60 -9.73 -0.77
N ALA A 123 -7.33 -10.14 -0.96
CA ALA A 123 -6.38 -9.45 -1.82
C ALA A 123 -6.90 -9.38 -3.27
N ARG A 124 -7.37 -10.50 -3.82
CA ARG A 124 -7.92 -10.57 -5.18
C ARG A 124 -9.18 -9.73 -5.35
N GLU A 125 -10.08 -9.79 -4.38
CA GLU A 125 -11.31 -9.01 -4.41
C GLU A 125 -11.04 -7.51 -4.37
N ALA A 126 -10.18 -7.04 -3.46
CA ALA A 126 -9.82 -5.63 -3.35
C ALA A 126 -9.07 -5.13 -4.60
N ALA A 127 -8.14 -5.92 -5.14
CA ALA A 127 -7.42 -5.61 -6.36
C ALA A 127 -8.35 -5.53 -7.58
N GLU A 128 -9.35 -6.42 -7.66
CA GLU A 128 -10.32 -6.39 -8.75
C GLU A 128 -11.25 -5.18 -8.66
N ARG A 129 -11.67 -4.78 -7.45
CA ARG A 129 -12.40 -3.52 -7.24
C ARG A 129 -11.58 -2.32 -7.71
N ALA A 130 -10.31 -2.23 -7.32
CA ALA A 130 -9.42 -1.15 -7.73
C ALA A 130 -9.24 -1.11 -9.27
N ARG A 131 -9.01 -2.28 -9.90
CA ARG A 131 -8.91 -2.41 -11.36
C ARG A 131 -10.18 -1.95 -12.06
N THR A 132 -11.35 -2.36 -11.58
CA THR A 132 -12.65 -2.00 -12.14
C THR A 132 -12.92 -0.51 -12.04
N ALA A 133 -12.47 0.12 -10.96
CA ALA A 133 -12.52 1.57 -10.77
C ALA A 133 -11.46 2.33 -11.60
N GLY A 134 -10.57 1.62 -12.33
CA GLY A 134 -9.51 2.26 -13.12
C GLY A 134 -8.37 2.82 -12.27
N LEU A 135 -8.24 2.39 -11.02
CA LEU A 135 -7.25 2.90 -10.09
C LEU A 135 -5.95 2.09 -10.14
N PRO A 136 -4.78 2.76 -10.13
CA PRO A 136 -3.52 2.09 -9.88
C PRO A 136 -3.55 1.52 -8.47
N HIS A 137 -2.95 0.35 -8.29
CA HIS A 137 -2.94 -0.30 -6.99
C HIS A 137 -1.70 -1.14 -6.77
N VAL A 138 -1.40 -1.35 -5.49
CA VAL A 138 -0.36 -2.27 -5.03
C VAL A 138 -1.00 -3.24 -4.06
N VAL A 139 -0.65 -4.51 -4.20
CA VAL A 139 -1.08 -5.57 -3.28
C VAL A 139 0.14 -6.13 -2.58
N ALA A 140 0.14 -6.09 -1.26
CA ALA A 140 1.09 -6.77 -0.40
C ALA A 140 0.40 -7.95 0.29
N LEU A 141 1.00 -9.13 0.22
CA LEU A 141 0.50 -10.35 0.82
C LEU A 141 1.66 -11.10 1.47
N ALA A 142 1.54 -11.36 2.78
CA ALA A 142 2.50 -12.18 3.53
C ALA A 142 1.99 -13.62 3.63
N ASP A 143 2.90 -14.59 3.54
CA ASP A 143 2.59 -16.01 3.55
C ASP A 143 3.80 -16.82 4.06
N GLY A 144 3.71 -17.35 5.28
CA GLY A 144 4.79 -18.11 5.90
C GLY A 144 6.09 -17.32 6.04
N ASP A 145 7.15 -17.83 5.46
CA ASP A 145 8.51 -17.23 5.53
C ASP A 145 8.76 -16.18 4.45
N GLY A 146 7.72 -15.75 3.74
CA GLY A 146 7.85 -14.81 2.65
C GLY A 146 6.55 -14.13 2.29
N GLY A 147 6.45 -13.74 1.03
CA GLY A 147 5.26 -13.11 0.47
C GLY A 147 5.56 -12.39 -0.82
N GLU A 148 4.61 -11.60 -1.26
CA GLU A 148 4.71 -10.86 -2.50
C GLU A 148 4.21 -9.42 -2.37
N VAL A 149 4.78 -8.54 -3.17
CA VAL A 149 4.22 -7.21 -3.47
C VAL A 149 4.03 -7.12 -4.97
N VAL A 150 2.82 -6.87 -5.41
CA VAL A 150 2.48 -6.73 -6.83
C VAL A 150 1.99 -5.33 -7.10
N SER A 151 2.74 -4.61 -7.93
CA SER A 151 2.41 -3.26 -8.40
C SER A 151 1.61 -3.33 -9.70
N VAL A 152 0.47 -2.68 -9.75
CA VAL A 152 -0.44 -2.65 -10.89
C VAL A 152 -0.75 -1.21 -11.28
N PRO A 153 0.13 -0.53 -12.04
CA PRO A 153 -0.19 0.74 -12.68
C PRO A 153 -1.40 0.60 -13.63
N VAL A 154 -2.06 1.69 -13.95
CA VAL A 154 -3.20 1.68 -14.88
C VAL A 154 -2.77 1.12 -16.25
N GLY A 155 -3.48 0.11 -16.73
CA GLY A 155 -3.18 -0.58 -18.01
C GLY A 155 -2.14 -1.70 -17.93
N ALA A 156 -1.54 -1.93 -16.75
CA ALA A 156 -0.67 -3.08 -16.50
C ALA A 156 -1.46 -4.41 -16.43
N PRO A 157 -0.79 -5.58 -16.51
CA PRO A 157 -1.39 -6.85 -16.16
C PRO A 157 -1.98 -6.81 -14.75
N CYS A 158 -3.18 -7.38 -14.54
CA CYS A 158 -3.86 -7.31 -13.24
C CYS A 158 -3.14 -8.14 -12.15
N TYR A 159 -3.54 -7.95 -10.89
CA TYR A 159 -2.97 -8.68 -9.76
C TYR A 159 -2.99 -10.20 -9.98
N SER A 160 -4.09 -10.78 -10.47
CA SER A 160 -4.18 -12.21 -10.72
C SER A 160 -3.19 -12.73 -11.78
N CYS A 161 -2.71 -11.88 -12.69
CA CYS A 161 -1.64 -12.22 -13.61
C CYS A 161 -0.26 -12.26 -12.95
N GLY A 162 -0.06 -11.45 -11.91
CA GLY A 162 1.21 -11.33 -11.20
C GLY A 162 1.31 -12.21 -9.94
N SER A 163 0.18 -12.54 -9.31
CA SER A 163 0.15 -13.23 -8.02
C SER A 163 0.49 -14.72 -8.12
N ARG A 164 1.00 -15.28 -7.00
CA ARG A 164 1.17 -16.73 -6.83
C ARG A 164 0.04 -17.33 -5.99
N PRO A 165 -0.15 -18.65 -6.07
CA PRO A 165 -0.88 -19.37 -5.04
C PRO A 165 -0.18 -19.19 -3.68
N GLY A 166 -0.90 -18.78 -2.66
CA GLY A 166 -0.40 -18.74 -1.30
C GLY A 166 -0.49 -20.12 -0.65
N THR A 167 0.31 -20.37 0.37
CA THR A 167 0.22 -21.57 1.20
C THR A 167 -0.85 -21.43 2.29
N GLY A 168 -1.25 -20.20 2.60
CA GLY A 168 -2.15 -19.87 3.70
C GLY A 168 -1.49 -19.98 5.08
N ALA A 169 -0.17 -20.08 5.12
CA ALA A 169 0.55 -20.13 6.37
C ALA A 169 0.62 -18.75 7.03
N LEU A 170 0.54 -18.70 8.35
CA LEU A 170 0.73 -17.45 9.09
C LEU A 170 2.13 -16.89 8.84
N PRO A 171 2.25 -15.58 8.57
CA PRO A 171 3.55 -14.97 8.31
C PRO A 171 4.43 -14.97 9.57
N ARG A 172 5.74 -15.17 9.36
CA ARG A 172 6.71 -14.96 10.43
C ARG A 172 6.77 -13.49 10.83
N ALA A 173 7.05 -13.25 12.11
CA ALA A 173 7.27 -11.91 12.63
C ALA A 173 8.30 -11.15 11.77
N GLY A 174 7.96 -9.93 11.41
CA GLY A 174 8.77 -9.03 10.59
C GLY A 174 8.63 -9.24 9.07
N VAL A 175 8.18 -10.40 8.58
CA VAL A 175 7.93 -10.61 7.14
C VAL A 175 6.78 -9.73 6.66
N ALA A 176 5.67 -9.71 7.41
CA ALA A 176 4.52 -8.87 7.09
C ALA A 176 4.91 -7.38 7.10
N ALA A 177 5.65 -6.93 8.11
CA ALA A 177 6.12 -5.55 8.22
C ALA A 177 7.02 -5.15 7.03
N ALA A 178 7.95 -6.02 6.63
CA ALA A 178 8.81 -5.77 5.48
C ALA A 178 8.03 -5.66 4.17
N LEU A 179 7.05 -6.53 3.95
CA LEU A 179 6.19 -6.50 2.76
C LEU A 179 5.28 -5.27 2.74
N GLY A 180 4.76 -4.85 3.90
CA GLY A 180 4.00 -3.62 4.02
C GLY A 180 4.83 -2.39 3.65
N ALA A 181 6.05 -2.28 4.17
CA ALA A 181 6.98 -1.21 3.82
C ALA A 181 7.32 -1.20 2.32
N LEU A 182 7.59 -2.37 1.73
CA LEU A 182 7.80 -2.51 0.28
C LEU A 182 6.55 -2.12 -0.52
N GLY A 183 5.35 -2.48 -0.06
CA GLY A 183 4.10 -2.08 -0.67
C GLY A 183 3.91 -0.57 -0.70
N ALA A 184 4.23 0.11 0.39
CA ALA A 184 4.23 1.57 0.43
C ALA A 184 5.24 2.16 -0.55
N ALA A 185 6.47 1.65 -0.59
CA ALA A 185 7.51 2.12 -1.50
C ALA A 185 7.09 1.98 -2.98
N GLU A 186 6.53 0.83 -3.37
CA GLU A 186 6.00 0.60 -4.72
C GLU A 186 4.86 1.57 -5.06
N LEU A 187 3.96 1.83 -4.13
CA LEU A 187 2.87 2.78 -4.36
C LEU A 187 3.39 4.21 -4.50
N LEU A 188 4.36 4.62 -3.69
CA LEU A 188 5.01 5.93 -3.81
C LEU A 188 5.67 6.11 -5.19
N LEU A 189 6.33 5.07 -5.73
CA LEU A 189 6.88 5.11 -7.10
C LEU A 189 5.80 5.32 -8.16
N ILE A 190 4.63 4.67 -8.01
CA ILE A 190 3.49 4.88 -8.92
C ILE A 190 2.95 6.31 -8.81
N LEU A 191 2.72 6.79 -7.58
CA LEU A 191 2.13 8.11 -7.32
C LEU A 191 3.01 9.25 -7.81
N THR A 192 4.33 9.09 -7.74
CA THR A 192 5.31 10.10 -8.18
C THR A 192 5.66 10.03 -9.67
N GLY A 193 5.17 8.99 -10.38
CA GLY A 193 5.54 8.75 -11.77
C GLY A 193 6.95 8.20 -11.96
N LEU A 194 7.64 7.80 -10.89
CA LEU A 194 8.98 7.21 -10.95
C LEU A 194 8.95 5.72 -11.31
N ALA A 195 7.80 5.06 -11.18
CA ALA A 195 7.61 3.71 -11.70
C ALA A 195 7.48 3.72 -13.23
N PRO A 196 8.00 2.68 -13.93
CA PRO A 196 7.75 2.53 -15.36
C PRO A 196 6.25 2.51 -15.67
N ALA A 197 5.80 3.40 -16.54
CA ALA A 197 4.39 3.50 -16.90
C ALA A 197 3.90 2.18 -17.52
N ARG A 198 2.71 1.72 -17.11
CA ARG A 198 2.02 0.53 -17.62
C ARG A 198 2.77 -0.80 -17.45
N THR A 199 3.88 -0.81 -16.74
CA THR A 199 4.64 -2.04 -16.46
C THR A 199 4.33 -2.49 -15.05
N GLY A 200 3.59 -3.58 -14.90
CA GLY A 200 3.39 -4.21 -13.61
C GLY A 200 4.68 -4.86 -13.11
N ARG A 201 4.90 -4.81 -11.81
CA ARG A 201 6.06 -5.42 -11.15
C ARG A 201 5.63 -6.28 -9.99
N ARG A 202 6.31 -7.38 -9.81
CA ARG A 202 6.18 -8.24 -8.65
C ARG A 202 7.52 -8.34 -7.94
N LEU A 203 7.49 -8.13 -6.64
CA LEU A 203 8.58 -8.37 -5.71
C LEU A 203 8.21 -9.60 -4.88
N ASP A 204 9.00 -10.64 -4.96
CA ASP A 204 8.94 -11.79 -4.07
C ASP A 204 9.93 -11.58 -2.92
N LEU A 205 9.43 -11.59 -1.70
CA LEU A 205 10.27 -11.66 -0.52
C LEU A 205 10.24 -13.11 -0.03
N VAL A 206 11.35 -13.81 -0.22
CA VAL A 206 11.62 -15.08 0.45
C VAL A 206 12.82 -14.83 1.33
N LEU A 207 12.80 -15.26 2.59
CA LEU A 207 13.92 -15.03 3.51
C LEU A 207 15.23 -15.46 2.87
N GLY A 208 16.15 -14.48 2.74
CA GLY A 208 17.46 -14.65 2.13
C GLY A 208 17.58 -14.39 0.63
N GLN A 209 16.47 -14.31 -0.14
CA GLN A 209 16.54 -14.11 -1.59
C GLN A 209 15.38 -13.26 -2.12
N PRO A 210 15.39 -11.94 -1.95
CA PRO A 210 14.40 -11.07 -2.58
C PRO A 210 14.58 -11.09 -4.10
N GLN A 211 13.48 -11.18 -4.85
CA GLN A 211 13.47 -11.20 -6.32
C GLN A 211 12.46 -10.19 -6.86
N ALA A 212 12.82 -9.49 -7.92
CA ALA A 212 11.94 -8.59 -8.65
C ALA A 212 11.72 -9.10 -10.07
N ARG A 213 10.48 -9.07 -10.56
CA ARG A 213 10.09 -9.49 -11.92
C ARG A 213 9.06 -8.55 -12.50
N ALA A 214 9.11 -8.34 -13.83
CA ALA A 214 7.99 -7.76 -14.55
C ALA A 214 6.81 -8.74 -14.54
N THR A 215 5.58 -8.22 -14.41
CA THR A 215 4.38 -9.04 -14.57
C THR A 215 4.02 -9.15 -16.05
N ALA A 216 3.63 -10.34 -16.50
CA ALA A 216 3.13 -10.59 -17.83
C ALA A 216 1.64 -10.95 -17.75
N ARG A 217 0.88 -10.58 -18.79
CA ARG A 217 -0.53 -10.93 -18.87
C ARG A 217 -0.68 -12.43 -19.13
N LEU A 218 -1.48 -13.10 -18.31
CA LEU A 218 -1.79 -14.51 -18.51
C LEU A 218 -2.70 -14.70 -19.73
N PRO A 219 -2.49 -15.73 -20.55
CA PRO A 219 -3.41 -16.10 -21.63
C PRO A 219 -4.83 -16.29 -21.08
N GLY A 220 -5.82 -15.72 -21.76
CA GLY A 220 -7.23 -15.84 -21.37
C GLY A 220 -7.66 -15.01 -20.15
N CYS A 221 -6.77 -14.23 -19.54
CA CYS A 221 -7.17 -13.36 -18.44
C CYS A 221 -8.09 -12.24 -18.92
N ALA A 222 -9.20 -12.03 -18.19
CA ALA A 222 -10.19 -11.00 -18.51
C ALA A 222 -9.61 -9.55 -18.53
N CYS A 223 -8.47 -9.30 -17.86
CA CYS A 223 -7.79 -8.02 -17.93
C CYS A 223 -7.20 -7.71 -19.32
N GLY A 224 -7.12 -8.71 -20.20
CA GLY A 224 -6.69 -8.58 -21.60
C GLY A 224 -7.80 -8.27 -22.58
N GLN A 225 -9.02 -8.51 -22.19
CA GLN A 225 -10.20 -8.15 -22.97
C GLN A 225 -10.47 -6.67 -22.73
N GLY A 226 -9.90 -5.80 -23.59
CA GLY A 226 -10.12 -4.36 -23.50
C GLY A 226 -11.62 -4.08 -23.43
N ARG A 227 -12.04 -3.21 -22.53
CA ARG A 227 -13.31 -2.49 -22.69
C ARG A 227 -13.11 -1.71 -23.99
N GLY A 228 -13.79 -2.14 -25.06
CA GLY A 228 -13.90 -1.33 -26.27
C GLY A 228 -14.38 0.05 -25.83
N VAL A 229 -13.60 1.05 -26.18
CA VAL A 229 -13.96 2.46 -26.08
C VAL A 229 -15.07 2.74 -27.08
#